data_13f7f68e19e5ca97e2dead5f60defa5c
#
_entry.id   13f7f68e19e5ca97e2dead5f60defa5c
#
_cell.length_a   1.000
_cell.length_b   1.000
_cell.length_c   1.000
_cell.angle_alpha   90.00
_cell.angle_beta   90.00
_cell.angle_gamma   90.00
#
_symmetry.space_group_name_H-M   'P 1'
#
loop_
_entity.id
_entity.type
_entity.pdbx_description
1 polymer ?
#
loop_
_entity_poly.entity_id
_entity_poly.type
_entity_poly.pdbx_seq_one_letter_code
_entity_poly.pdbx_strand_id
1 'polypeptide(L)'
;MRSILVCLQLYLFTLNAQDSWNVNLVFNWHDTSLPATFAYSNVYNEIWGFEVNNYDYAVIGSTNGTHIFDVTNSDSIYERLYIPGAAQGGEIVHRDYHDYKGYLYIVCQEGASTMQILNISMLPDTAYLVYDSDSTFSQTHNIFIDTSSGIMYAGYVKTLYPSPLLMGMAVYDLADPLNPVEVYYQSTNVHDIYSRKDTVFLNSASDGLEVYDFSNPSSPVFLGSLTGYAFEGYNHSGWLFDDGKHYVMSDENHGYPMKVCNVEDLNDIEVVSHASSGVDPNSIPHNQIIMGDYLYVSYYHDGLFIFNISDPTDVKVCGYYDTYLPSDHASYRGAWGVYPFLGPDKVLLSDMQSGLYVLDVTNALNYNNIVKNYIKGIKVYPNPASGQINIDIGNNEIGPVKLKLYNVSGHLLYEKTLSNRIESLDLGHLNIKGLVFCELYSLKDIKVHRIKS
;
A
#
# COMPACT_ATOMS: atom_id res chain seq x y z
N MET A 1 54.85 32.54 19.85
CA MET A 1 54.08 31.86 18.81
C MET A 1 53.10 30.91 19.51
N ARG A 2 51.83 31.21 19.51
CA ARG A 2 50.77 30.34 20.04
C ARG A 2 50.13 29.64 18.87
N SER A 3 50.34 28.30 18.78
CA SER A 3 49.71 27.46 17.76
C SER A 3 48.23 27.25 18.12
N ILE A 4 47.29 27.67 17.28
CA ILE A 4 45.87 27.38 17.38
C ILE A 4 45.63 26.05 16.68
N LEU A 5 45.23 25.04 17.44
CA LEU A 5 44.82 23.72 16.96
C LEU A 5 43.34 23.85 16.60
N VAL A 6 43.01 23.85 15.27
CA VAL A 6 41.63 23.79 14.80
C VAL A 6 41.24 22.31 14.69
N CYS A 7 40.41 21.84 15.60
CA CYS A 7 39.80 20.52 15.50
C CYS A 7 38.63 20.64 14.46
N LEU A 8 38.83 20.07 13.27
CA LEU A 8 37.77 19.84 12.31
C LEU A 8 36.98 18.61 12.78
N GLN A 9 35.78 18.81 13.34
CA GLN A 9 34.84 17.71 13.53
C GLN A 9 34.22 17.38 12.17
N LEU A 10 34.63 16.26 11.57
CA LEU A 10 33.90 15.65 10.46
C LEU A 10 32.62 15.01 11.02
N TYR A 11 31.48 15.62 10.77
CA TYR A 11 30.21 14.94 10.89
C TYR A 11 30.06 13.99 9.70
N LEU A 12 30.23 12.69 9.96
CA LEU A 12 29.82 11.64 9.03
C LEU A 12 28.29 11.62 9.08
N PHE A 13 27.65 12.26 8.11
CA PHE A 13 26.26 11.97 7.77
C PHE A 13 26.24 10.57 7.14
N THR A 14 25.79 9.58 7.87
CA THR A 14 25.35 8.32 7.27
C THR A 14 24.08 8.67 6.48
N LEU A 15 24.18 8.82 5.18
CA LEU A 15 23.02 8.75 4.30
C LEU A 15 22.50 7.31 4.44
N ASN A 16 21.42 7.12 5.19
CA ASN A 16 20.65 5.89 5.09
C ASN A 16 20.10 5.87 3.67
N ALA A 17 20.58 4.96 2.85
CA ALA A 17 19.99 4.71 1.53
C ALA A 17 18.60 4.13 1.78
N GLN A 18 17.61 4.65 1.08
CA GLN A 18 16.25 4.14 1.10
C GLN A 18 16.28 2.66 0.68
N ASP A 19 15.73 1.77 1.51
CA ASP A 19 15.73 0.33 1.23
C ASP A 19 14.58 0.00 0.29
N SER A 20 14.86 -0.75 -0.77
CA SER A 20 13.86 -1.18 -1.73
C SER A 20 14.26 -2.49 -2.40
N TRP A 21 13.26 -3.27 -2.79
CA TRP A 21 13.47 -4.49 -3.53
C TRP A 21 12.38 -4.67 -4.58
N ASN A 22 12.78 -4.81 -5.85
CA ASN A 22 11.90 -4.95 -7.01
C ASN A 22 10.93 -3.76 -7.23
N VAL A 23 11.12 -2.65 -6.55
CA VAL A 23 10.32 -1.42 -6.69
C VAL A 23 11.26 -0.24 -6.86
N ASN A 24 10.97 0.64 -7.81
CA ASN A 24 11.78 1.81 -8.10
C ASN A 24 10.98 3.09 -7.88
N LEU A 25 11.64 4.13 -7.37
CA LEU A 25 11.06 5.46 -7.29
C LEU A 25 11.00 6.10 -8.68
N VAL A 26 9.82 6.56 -9.07
CA VAL A 26 9.61 7.40 -10.27
C VAL A 26 9.56 8.87 -9.86
N PHE A 27 8.77 9.19 -8.83
CA PHE A 27 8.57 10.57 -8.40
C PHE A 27 8.22 10.61 -6.90
N ASN A 28 8.72 11.64 -6.21
CA ASN A 28 8.30 11.99 -4.87
C ASN A 28 8.03 13.49 -4.79
N TRP A 29 6.93 13.86 -4.16
CA TRP A 29 6.58 15.25 -3.87
C TRP A 29 6.21 15.43 -2.42
N HIS A 30 6.75 16.50 -1.82
CA HIS A 30 6.36 16.99 -0.51
C HIS A 30 6.50 18.51 -0.45
N ASP A 31 5.65 19.18 0.33
CA ASP A 31 5.70 20.61 0.59
C ASP A 31 6.00 20.86 2.07
N THR A 32 7.20 21.38 2.33
CA THR A 32 7.69 21.67 3.69
C THR A 32 7.02 22.88 4.34
N SER A 33 6.19 23.63 3.61
CA SER A 33 5.45 24.78 4.14
C SER A 33 4.13 24.41 4.82
N LEU A 34 3.65 23.19 4.58
CA LEU A 34 2.41 22.70 5.17
C LEU A 34 2.58 22.38 6.67
N PRO A 35 1.58 22.70 7.51
CA PRO A 35 1.66 22.41 8.93
C PRO A 35 1.48 20.91 9.19
N ALA A 36 2.29 20.37 10.11
CA ALA A 36 2.10 19.01 10.61
C ALA A 36 1.02 18.99 11.70
N THR A 37 0.36 17.81 11.86
CA THR A 37 -0.62 17.61 12.93
C THR A 37 0.03 17.49 14.31
N PHE A 38 -0.74 17.82 15.35
CA PHE A 38 -0.31 17.65 16.74
C PHE A 38 -0.31 16.18 17.18
N ALA A 39 -1.18 15.36 16.62
CA ALA A 39 -1.38 13.96 17.04
C ALA A 39 -0.25 13.05 16.55
N TYR A 40 0.04 13.04 15.25
CA TYR A 40 0.95 12.10 14.62
C TYR A 40 2.09 12.76 13.85
N SER A 41 2.16 14.10 13.88
CA SER A 41 3.11 14.87 13.05
C SER A 41 2.97 14.55 11.56
N ASN A 42 1.80 14.09 11.13
CA ASN A 42 1.51 13.90 9.71
C ASN A 42 1.21 15.24 9.05
N VAL A 43 1.64 15.36 7.79
CA VAL A 43 1.33 16.50 6.89
C VAL A 43 0.36 16.02 5.83
N TYR A 44 0.46 14.76 5.46
CA TYR A 44 -0.35 14.11 4.42
C TYR A 44 -1.16 12.97 5.00
N ASN A 45 -2.16 12.53 4.23
CA ASN A 45 -3.05 11.43 4.57
C ASN A 45 -3.38 10.60 3.32
N GLU A 46 -4.65 10.32 3.02
CA GLU A 46 -5.04 9.34 2.01
C GLU A 46 -4.58 9.71 0.60
N ILE A 47 -4.46 8.67 -0.22
CA ILE A 47 -4.12 8.70 -1.65
C ILE A 47 -5.26 8.08 -2.45
N TRP A 48 -5.55 8.65 -3.59
CA TRP A 48 -6.46 8.10 -4.58
C TRP A 48 -5.90 8.29 -5.99
N GLY A 49 -6.45 7.60 -6.96
CA GLY A 49 -6.11 7.79 -8.36
C GLY A 49 -7.33 7.65 -9.24
N PHE A 50 -7.34 8.33 -10.37
CA PHE A 50 -8.38 8.18 -11.39
C PHE A 50 -7.81 8.45 -12.78
N GLU A 51 -8.45 7.85 -13.78
CA GLU A 51 -8.20 8.14 -15.18
C GLU A 51 -9.36 8.94 -15.77
N VAL A 52 -9.05 10.01 -16.48
CA VAL A 52 -10.05 10.77 -17.27
C VAL A 52 -9.43 11.27 -18.56
N ASN A 53 -10.14 11.12 -19.68
CA ASN A 53 -9.71 11.55 -21.01
C ASN A 53 -8.31 11.04 -21.42
N ASN A 54 -7.93 9.83 -21.02
CA ASN A 54 -6.63 9.18 -21.18
C ASN A 54 -5.47 9.88 -20.44
N TYR A 55 -5.76 10.57 -19.35
CA TYR A 55 -4.79 11.12 -18.41
C TYR A 55 -4.97 10.46 -17.05
N ASP A 56 -3.84 10.08 -16.42
CA ASP A 56 -3.78 9.51 -15.09
C ASP A 56 -3.55 10.62 -14.07
N TYR A 57 -4.33 10.61 -13.01
CA TYR A 57 -4.22 11.57 -11.91
C TYR A 57 -4.00 10.89 -10.57
N ALA A 58 -3.07 11.44 -9.79
CA ALA A 58 -2.90 11.11 -8.38
C ALA A 58 -3.56 12.20 -7.52
N VAL A 59 -4.29 11.79 -6.50
CA VAL A 59 -4.91 12.66 -5.50
C VAL A 59 -4.28 12.37 -4.15
N ILE A 60 -3.72 13.36 -3.50
CA ILE A 60 -3.20 13.21 -2.14
C ILE A 60 -3.78 14.29 -1.22
N GLY A 61 -4.18 13.87 -0.02
CA GLY A 61 -4.63 14.76 1.02
C GLY A 61 -3.48 15.35 1.82
N SER A 62 -3.68 16.60 2.25
CA SER A 62 -2.82 17.26 3.21
C SER A 62 -3.64 17.88 4.34
N THR A 63 -2.96 18.37 5.37
CA THR A 63 -3.58 19.12 6.46
C THR A 63 -4.36 20.34 5.97
N ASN A 64 -4.02 20.90 4.81
CA ASN A 64 -4.66 22.12 4.28
C ASN A 64 -5.66 21.86 3.15
N GLY A 65 -5.62 20.69 2.50
CA GLY A 65 -6.53 20.42 1.38
C GLY A 65 -6.11 19.22 0.53
N THR A 66 -6.55 19.24 -0.71
CA THR A 66 -6.38 18.16 -1.68
C THR A 66 -5.48 18.62 -2.82
N HIS A 67 -4.45 17.86 -3.12
CA HIS A 67 -3.52 18.07 -4.22
C HIS A 67 -3.77 17.03 -5.32
N ILE A 68 -3.85 17.46 -6.58
CA ILE A 68 -4.09 16.60 -7.73
C ILE A 68 -2.92 16.76 -8.71
N PHE A 69 -2.25 15.65 -9.00
CA PHE A 69 -1.09 15.59 -9.89
C PHE A 69 -1.45 14.89 -11.19
N ASP A 70 -0.98 15.43 -12.31
CA ASP A 70 -0.92 14.69 -13.57
C ASP A 70 0.28 13.73 -13.50
N VAL A 71 0.00 12.43 -13.51
CA VAL A 71 1.00 11.35 -13.43
C VAL A 71 1.00 10.49 -14.69
N THR A 72 0.42 10.99 -15.78
CA THR A 72 0.32 10.31 -17.08
C THR A 72 1.69 9.96 -17.63
N ASN A 73 2.60 10.91 -17.60
CA ASN A 73 3.96 10.72 -18.10
C ASN A 73 4.97 10.74 -16.94
N SER A 74 5.62 9.61 -16.70
CA SER A 74 6.60 9.43 -15.64
C SER A 74 7.78 10.42 -15.69
N ASP A 75 8.11 10.95 -16.87
CA ASP A 75 9.19 11.93 -17.05
C ASP A 75 8.77 13.38 -16.74
N SER A 76 7.46 13.63 -16.55
CA SER A 76 6.92 14.99 -16.36
C SER A 76 5.69 15.02 -15.47
N ILE A 77 5.85 14.58 -14.22
CA ILE A 77 4.81 14.62 -13.20
C ILE A 77 4.78 16.03 -12.56
N TYR A 78 3.59 16.60 -12.42
CA TYR A 78 3.42 17.93 -11.84
C TYR A 78 2.06 18.09 -11.16
N GLU A 79 1.99 18.97 -10.16
CA GLU A 79 0.72 19.35 -9.53
C GLU A 79 -0.15 20.11 -10.53
N ARG A 80 -1.34 19.57 -10.78
CA ARG A 80 -2.31 20.13 -11.71
C ARG A 80 -3.27 21.07 -11.04
N LEU A 81 -3.72 20.73 -9.82
CA LEU A 81 -4.73 21.45 -9.06
C LEU A 81 -4.47 21.32 -7.57
N TYR A 82 -4.81 22.38 -6.84
CA TYR A 82 -4.96 22.38 -5.40
C TYR A 82 -6.38 22.84 -5.03
N ILE A 83 -7.06 22.09 -4.18
CA ILE A 83 -8.39 22.39 -3.65
C ILE A 83 -8.24 22.62 -2.14
N PRO A 84 -8.44 23.84 -1.64
CA PRO A 84 -8.45 24.08 -0.20
C PRO A 84 -9.53 23.25 0.49
N GLY A 85 -9.19 22.61 1.60
CA GLY A 85 -10.18 21.97 2.46
C GLY A 85 -11.03 23.01 3.20
N ALA A 86 -12.30 22.70 3.46
CA ALA A 86 -13.15 23.55 4.29
C ALA A 86 -12.57 23.71 5.72
N ALA A 87 -12.02 22.63 6.28
CA ALA A 87 -11.20 22.65 7.48
C ALA A 87 -9.71 22.47 7.13
N GLN A 88 -8.82 23.22 7.80
CA GLN A 88 -7.38 23.25 7.52
C GLN A 88 -6.56 23.37 8.80
N GLY A 89 -5.31 22.92 8.74
CA GLY A 89 -4.31 23.11 9.79
C GLY A 89 -4.00 21.84 10.58
N GLY A 90 -3.27 22.03 11.69
CA GLY A 90 -2.69 20.92 12.48
C GLY A 90 -3.69 20.02 13.22
N GLU A 91 -4.99 20.24 13.07
CA GLU A 91 -6.04 19.33 13.57
C GLU A 91 -6.47 18.30 12.54
N ILE A 92 -6.13 18.49 11.25
CA ILE A 92 -6.62 17.65 10.14
C ILE A 92 -5.73 16.45 9.94
N VAL A 93 -6.12 15.33 10.47
CA VAL A 93 -5.42 14.04 10.32
C VAL A 93 -5.90 13.28 9.09
N HIS A 94 -7.23 13.26 8.85
CA HIS A 94 -7.87 12.37 7.88
C HIS A 94 -8.59 13.16 6.80
N ARG A 95 -8.27 12.85 5.54
CA ARG A 95 -9.10 13.11 4.36
C ARG A 95 -9.21 11.83 3.58
N ASP A 96 -10.32 11.67 2.86
CA ASP A 96 -10.51 10.50 2.02
C ASP A 96 -11.22 10.86 0.70
N TYR A 97 -11.08 9.98 -0.29
CA TYR A 97 -11.42 10.24 -1.67
C TYR A 97 -12.03 9.03 -2.36
N HIS A 98 -13.00 9.30 -3.24
CA HIS A 98 -13.44 8.34 -4.23
C HIS A 98 -13.99 9.06 -5.46
N ASP A 99 -13.75 8.55 -6.66
CA ASP A 99 -14.33 9.10 -7.89
C ASP A 99 -15.56 8.29 -8.36
N TYR A 100 -16.51 8.99 -8.96
CA TYR A 100 -17.69 8.39 -9.56
C TYR A 100 -18.29 9.28 -10.65
N LYS A 101 -18.54 8.72 -11.84
CA LYS A 101 -19.20 9.41 -12.98
C LYS A 101 -18.62 10.79 -13.31
N GLY A 102 -17.30 10.94 -13.29
CA GLY A 102 -16.62 12.19 -13.60
C GLY A 102 -16.61 13.23 -12.47
N TYR A 103 -16.90 12.81 -11.26
CA TYR A 103 -16.82 13.59 -10.04
C TYR A 103 -15.86 12.94 -9.05
N LEU A 104 -15.05 13.74 -8.36
CA LEU A 104 -14.23 13.33 -7.21
C LEU A 104 -14.90 13.83 -5.93
N TYR A 105 -15.25 12.89 -5.05
CA TYR A 105 -15.75 13.16 -3.71
C TYR A 105 -14.57 13.30 -2.76
N ILE A 106 -14.60 14.32 -1.94
CA ILE A 106 -13.55 14.69 -0.98
C ILE A 106 -14.21 14.84 0.38
N VAL A 107 -13.72 14.11 1.36
CA VAL A 107 -14.25 14.14 2.73
C VAL A 107 -13.14 14.36 3.75
N CYS A 108 -13.53 14.70 4.98
CA CYS A 108 -12.61 14.95 6.07
C CYS A 108 -13.30 14.64 7.41
N GLN A 109 -12.53 14.08 8.35
CA GLN A 109 -13.07 13.70 9.66
C GLN A 109 -13.03 14.83 10.70
N GLU A 110 -12.11 15.78 10.58
CA GLU A 110 -11.86 16.77 11.61
C GLU A 110 -12.32 18.17 11.24
N GLY A 111 -12.46 18.98 12.27
CA GLY A 111 -12.76 20.41 12.15
C GLY A 111 -14.18 20.71 11.73
N ALA A 112 -14.42 21.95 11.32
CA ALA A 112 -15.66 22.38 10.68
C ALA A 112 -15.58 22.03 9.18
N SER A 113 -15.68 20.75 8.88
CA SER A 113 -15.51 20.25 7.52
C SER A 113 -16.82 20.14 6.75
N THR A 114 -16.71 19.80 5.49
CA THR A 114 -17.80 19.63 4.53
C THR A 114 -17.50 18.42 3.64
N MET A 115 -18.52 17.89 2.97
CA MET A 115 -18.31 17.11 1.77
C MET A 115 -18.06 18.07 0.60
N GLN A 116 -16.98 17.83 -0.15
CA GLN A 116 -16.67 18.57 -1.38
C GLN A 116 -16.82 17.62 -2.58
N ILE A 117 -17.39 18.11 -3.70
CA ILE A 117 -17.46 17.37 -4.95
C ILE A 117 -16.82 18.20 -6.05
N LEU A 118 -15.77 17.67 -6.67
CA LEU A 118 -15.06 18.29 -7.78
C LEU A 118 -15.51 17.64 -9.09
N ASN A 119 -15.93 18.44 -10.05
CA ASN A 119 -16.16 17.96 -11.43
C ASN A 119 -14.78 17.83 -12.12
N ILE A 120 -14.39 16.60 -12.42
CA ILE A 120 -13.11 16.23 -13.05
C ILE A 120 -13.26 15.84 -14.53
N SER A 121 -14.48 15.81 -15.06
CA SER A 121 -14.76 15.29 -16.39
C SER A 121 -14.12 16.05 -17.55
N MET A 122 -13.71 17.31 -17.31
CA MET A 122 -13.09 18.17 -18.32
C MET A 122 -11.55 18.29 -18.15
N LEU A 123 -10.94 17.53 -17.26
CA LEU A 123 -9.47 17.44 -17.22
C LEU A 123 -8.92 16.85 -18.52
N PRO A 124 -7.75 17.30 -19.03
CA PRO A 124 -6.78 18.20 -18.40
C PRO A 124 -7.12 19.69 -18.56
N ASP A 125 -8.17 20.08 -19.25
CA ASP A 125 -8.43 21.49 -19.53
C ASP A 125 -8.78 22.25 -18.25
N THR A 126 -9.76 21.75 -17.48
CA THR A 126 -10.23 22.40 -16.24
C THR A 126 -10.93 21.39 -15.32
N ALA A 127 -10.93 21.68 -14.02
CA ALA A 127 -11.83 21.08 -13.04
C ALA A 127 -12.31 22.16 -12.08
N TYR A 128 -13.49 22.00 -11.49
CA TYR A 128 -14.06 22.99 -10.58
C TYR A 128 -14.95 22.36 -9.52
N LEU A 129 -14.92 22.94 -8.35
CA LEU A 129 -15.74 22.54 -7.22
C LEU A 129 -17.22 22.84 -7.54
N VAL A 130 -18.08 21.82 -7.53
CA VAL A 130 -19.51 21.93 -7.83
C VAL A 130 -20.39 21.80 -6.60
N TYR A 131 -19.84 21.25 -5.51
CA TYR A 131 -20.50 21.11 -4.23
C TYR A 131 -19.48 21.30 -3.10
N ASP A 132 -19.85 22.07 -2.08
CA ASP A 132 -19.09 22.27 -0.85
C ASP A 132 -20.06 22.61 0.26
N SER A 133 -20.48 21.62 1.05
CA SER A 133 -21.52 21.81 2.06
C SER A 133 -21.48 20.73 3.15
N ASP A 134 -21.88 21.11 4.35
CA ASP A 134 -22.12 20.23 5.49
C ASP A 134 -23.57 19.71 5.58
N SER A 135 -24.39 19.97 4.56
CA SER A 135 -25.82 19.60 4.58
C SER A 135 -26.06 18.09 4.45
N THR A 136 -25.18 17.35 3.76
CA THR A 136 -25.24 15.88 3.70
C THR A 136 -24.64 15.29 4.96
N PHE A 137 -23.40 15.65 5.25
CA PHE A 137 -22.70 15.41 6.51
C PHE A 137 -21.55 16.42 6.66
N SER A 138 -21.13 16.67 7.89
CA SER A 138 -20.05 17.60 8.17
C SER A 138 -18.69 16.88 8.27
N GLN A 139 -18.68 15.64 8.72
CA GLN A 139 -17.45 14.87 8.93
C GLN A 139 -17.72 13.41 8.60
N THR A 140 -16.72 12.74 7.99
CA THR A 140 -16.67 11.28 7.87
C THR A 140 -15.21 10.85 7.79
N HIS A 141 -14.91 9.65 8.28
CA HIS A 141 -13.56 9.10 8.32
C HIS A 141 -13.10 8.69 6.93
N ASN A 142 -13.91 7.85 6.27
CA ASN A 142 -13.67 7.37 4.92
C ASN A 142 -14.97 7.21 4.14
N ILE A 143 -14.82 7.03 2.83
CA ILE A 143 -15.92 6.69 1.92
C ILE A 143 -15.49 5.58 0.96
N PHE A 144 -16.42 4.70 0.65
CA PHE A 144 -16.29 3.74 -0.45
C PHE A 144 -17.51 3.84 -1.37
N ILE A 145 -17.29 3.94 -2.69
CA ILE A 145 -18.38 3.98 -3.66
C ILE A 145 -18.38 2.69 -4.46
N ASP A 146 -19.43 1.88 -4.33
CA ASP A 146 -19.68 0.81 -5.30
C ASP A 146 -20.14 1.45 -6.61
N THR A 147 -19.22 1.59 -7.53
CA THR A 147 -19.46 2.25 -8.82
C THR A 147 -20.44 1.50 -9.70
N SER A 148 -20.69 0.21 -9.43
CA SER A 148 -21.65 -0.61 -10.19
C SER A 148 -23.10 -0.34 -9.80
N SER A 149 -23.36 -0.08 -8.52
CA SER A 149 -24.70 0.25 -7.99
C SER A 149 -24.90 1.75 -7.82
N GLY A 150 -23.81 2.54 -7.68
CA GLY A 150 -23.89 3.96 -7.38
C GLY A 150 -24.26 4.24 -5.94
N ILE A 151 -23.84 3.36 -5.04
CA ILE A 151 -24.05 3.50 -3.60
C ILE A 151 -22.74 3.93 -2.94
N MET A 152 -22.79 4.98 -2.14
CA MET A 152 -21.68 5.44 -1.30
C MET A 152 -21.89 4.98 0.13
N TYR A 153 -20.88 4.32 0.69
CA TYR A 153 -20.78 3.94 2.09
C TYR A 153 -19.81 4.90 2.77
N ALA A 154 -20.18 5.41 3.94
CA ALA A 154 -19.36 6.35 4.69
C ALA A 154 -19.19 5.88 6.15
N GLY A 155 -17.97 5.81 6.64
CA GLY A 155 -17.63 5.39 7.99
C GLY A 155 -17.48 6.58 8.96
N TYR A 156 -17.87 6.43 10.22
CA TYR A 156 -17.80 7.46 11.27
C TYR A 156 -18.37 8.81 10.85
N VAL A 157 -19.65 8.80 10.46
CA VAL A 157 -20.31 9.97 9.89
C VAL A 157 -20.89 10.86 11.00
N LYS A 158 -20.65 12.16 10.88
CA LYS A 158 -21.29 13.19 11.70
C LYS A 158 -22.12 14.14 10.85
N THR A 159 -23.41 14.26 11.17
CA THR A 159 -24.29 15.26 10.61
C THR A 159 -24.51 16.42 11.58
N LEU A 160 -24.90 17.58 11.09
CA LEU A 160 -25.29 18.74 11.90
C LEU A 160 -26.80 19.01 11.80
N TYR A 161 -27.44 18.57 10.74
CA TYR A 161 -28.84 18.85 10.41
C TYR A 161 -29.66 17.58 10.26
N PRO A 162 -30.95 17.55 10.67
CA PRO A 162 -31.67 18.62 11.38
C PRO A 162 -31.21 18.79 12.84
N SER A 163 -30.42 17.86 13.38
CA SER A 163 -29.77 17.92 14.68
C SER A 163 -28.45 17.13 14.62
N PRO A 164 -27.43 17.48 15.44
CA PRO A 164 -26.18 16.72 15.46
C PRO A 164 -26.41 15.24 15.76
N LEU A 165 -25.91 14.38 14.88
CA LEU A 165 -25.96 12.91 15.00
C LEU A 165 -24.58 12.34 14.62
N LEU A 166 -24.12 11.38 15.42
CA LEU A 166 -22.95 10.56 15.13
C LEU A 166 -23.42 9.16 14.78
N MET A 167 -23.01 8.67 13.60
CA MET A 167 -23.35 7.36 13.08
C MET A 167 -22.06 6.56 12.89
N GLY A 168 -22.09 5.27 13.17
CA GLY A 168 -20.97 4.39 12.89
C GLY A 168 -20.77 4.21 11.38
N MET A 169 -21.86 4.13 10.63
CA MET A 169 -21.87 4.10 9.16
C MET A 169 -23.16 4.75 8.64
N ALA A 170 -23.07 5.41 7.48
CA ALA A 170 -24.21 5.85 6.70
C ALA A 170 -24.07 5.46 5.22
N VAL A 171 -25.19 5.27 4.53
CA VAL A 171 -25.25 4.81 3.14
C VAL A 171 -26.06 5.81 2.33
N TYR A 172 -25.51 6.22 1.21
CA TYR A 172 -26.10 7.23 0.33
C TYR A 172 -26.28 6.71 -1.09
N ASP A 173 -27.46 6.94 -1.66
CA ASP A 173 -27.75 6.72 -3.06
C ASP A 173 -27.20 7.92 -3.90
N LEU A 174 -26.37 7.61 -4.89
CA LEU A 174 -25.79 8.56 -5.85
C LEU A 174 -26.48 8.49 -7.22
N ALA A 175 -27.79 8.20 -7.28
CA ALA A 175 -28.56 8.27 -8.54
C ALA A 175 -28.40 9.66 -9.19
N ASP A 176 -28.40 10.71 -8.38
CA ASP A 176 -27.88 12.04 -8.73
C ASP A 176 -26.54 12.25 -8.00
N PRO A 177 -25.39 12.21 -8.71
CA PRO A 177 -24.07 12.36 -8.10
C PRO A 177 -23.85 13.66 -7.32
N LEU A 178 -24.62 14.70 -7.59
CA LEU A 178 -24.50 16.01 -6.92
C LEU A 178 -25.45 16.16 -5.72
N ASN A 179 -26.37 15.21 -5.52
CA ASN A 179 -27.33 15.22 -4.43
C ASN A 179 -27.40 13.85 -3.77
N PRO A 180 -26.39 13.41 -3.02
CA PRO A 180 -26.40 12.15 -2.29
C PRO A 180 -27.60 12.09 -1.33
N VAL A 181 -28.37 10.99 -1.39
CA VAL A 181 -29.55 10.79 -0.53
C VAL A 181 -29.27 9.68 0.46
N GLU A 182 -29.32 10.00 1.76
CA GLU A 182 -29.20 8.99 2.81
C GLU A 182 -30.34 7.97 2.72
N VAL A 183 -30.00 6.70 2.61
CA VAL A 183 -30.96 5.58 2.50
C VAL A 183 -30.90 4.62 3.69
N TYR A 184 -29.79 4.62 4.42
CA TYR A 184 -29.59 3.79 5.61
C TYR A 184 -28.49 4.36 6.51
N TYR A 185 -28.58 4.11 7.81
CA TYR A 185 -27.48 4.33 8.75
C TYR A 185 -27.54 3.35 9.92
N GLN A 186 -26.40 3.14 10.57
CA GLN A 186 -26.27 2.37 11.80
C GLN A 186 -25.35 3.05 12.81
N SER A 187 -25.53 2.70 14.10
CA SER A 187 -24.72 3.26 15.19
C SER A 187 -23.47 2.44 15.50
N THR A 188 -23.42 1.17 15.10
CA THR A 188 -22.24 0.31 15.27
C THR A 188 -21.06 0.88 14.50
N ASN A 189 -19.93 0.98 15.14
CA ASN A 189 -18.73 1.52 14.52
C ASN A 189 -18.30 0.66 13.34
N VAL A 190 -18.08 1.31 12.21
CA VAL A 190 -17.46 0.73 11.03
C VAL A 190 -16.29 1.61 10.67
N HIS A 191 -15.07 1.05 10.68
CA HIS A 191 -13.88 1.81 10.35
C HIS A 191 -13.76 1.95 8.84
N ASP A 192 -13.66 0.84 8.14
CA ASP A 192 -13.53 0.82 6.69
C ASP A 192 -14.56 -0.10 6.03
N ILE A 193 -14.93 0.23 4.80
CA ILE A 193 -15.95 -0.49 4.04
C ILE A 193 -15.39 -0.91 2.69
N TYR A 194 -15.61 -2.17 2.33
CA TYR A 194 -15.39 -2.66 0.98
C TYR A 194 -16.69 -3.24 0.42
N SER A 195 -17.06 -2.85 -0.80
CA SER A 195 -18.25 -3.36 -1.48
C SER A 195 -17.93 -3.92 -2.86
N ARG A 196 -18.54 -5.04 -3.20
CA ARG A 196 -18.53 -5.60 -4.55
C ARG A 196 -19.83 -6.34 -4.84
N LYS A 197 -20.58 -5.87 -5.84
CA LYS A 197 -21.86 -6.46 -6.27
C LYS A 197 -22.84 -6.60 -5.11
N ASP A 198 -23.07 -5.51 -4.41
CA ASP A 198 -23.98 -5.40 -3.26
C ASP A 198 -23.59 -6.22 -2.02
N THR A 199 -22.54 -7.05 -2.07
CA THR A 199 -21.96 -7.68 -0.89
C THR A 199 -20.96 -6.72 -0.27
N VAL A 200 -21.22 -6.35 0.99
CA VAL A 200 -20.46 -5.33 1.71
C VAL A 200 -19.76 -5.94 2.91
N PHE A 201 -18.48 -5.75 2.98
CA PHE A 201 -17.59 -6.14 4.07
C PHE A 201 -17.32 -4.92 4.93
N LEU A 202 -17.71 -4.99 6.20
CA LEU A 202 -17.54 -3.94 7.18
C LEU A 202 -16.40 -4.32 8.13
N ASN A 203 -15.33 -3.53 8.10
CA ASN A 203 -14.22 -3.66 9.06
C ASN A 203 -14.61 -2.85 10.30
N SER A 204 -15.18 -3.55 11.31
CA SER A 204 -15.95 -2.93 12.40
C SER A 204 -15.13 -2.73 13.68
N ALA A 205 -13.86 -2.35 13.55
CA ALA A 205 -12.94 -2.06 14.66
C ALA A 205 -12.89 -3.24 15.66
N SER A 206 -13.28 -3.02 16.93
CA SER A 206 -13.30 -4.07 17.97
C SER A 206 -14.40 -5.13 17.78
N ASP A 207 -15.33 -4.91 16.88
CA ASP A 207 -16.43 -5.85 16.61
C ASP A 207 -16.07 -6.85 15.47
N GLY A 208 -14.83 -6.75 14.90
CA GLY A 208 -14.30 -7.66 13.91
C GLY A 208 -14.84 -7.39 12.49
N LEU A 209 -14.95 -8.44 11.70
CA LEU A 209 -15.47 -8.38 10.32
C LEU A 209 -16.95 -8.74 10.30
N GLU A 210 -17.76 -7.92 9.66
CA GLU A 210 -19.18 -8.20 9.39
C GLU A 210 -19.45 -8.14 7.88
N VAL A 211 -20.35 -8.98 7.37
CA VAL A 211 -20.71 -9.03 5.95
C VAL A 211 -22.22 -8.91 5.79
N TYR A 212 -22.63 -8.03 4.88
CA TYR A 212 -24.03 -7.75 4.60
C TYR A 212 -24.34 -7.79 3.10
N ASP A 213 -25.59 -8.11 2.76
CA ASP A 213 -26.18 -7.91 1.45
C ASP A 213 -26.91 -6.56 1.42
N PHE A 214 -26.46 -5.65 0.58
CA PHE A 214 -27.04 -4.32 0.34
C PHE A 214 -27.75 -4.24 -1.02
N SER A 215 -28.22 -5.35 -1.59
CA SER A 215 -29.08 -5.35 -2.80
C SER A 215 -30.35 -4.50 -2.62
N ASN A 216 -30.78 -4.33 -1.37
CA ASN A 216 -31.70 -3.28 -0.97
C ASN A 216 -31.00 -2.35 0.05
N PRO A 217 -30.42 -1.21 -0.39
CA PRO A 217 -29.62 -0.36 0.48
C PRO A 217 -30.34 0.20 1.72
N SER A 218 -31.68 0.32 1.67
CA SER A 218 -32.47 0.81 2.81
C SER A 218 -32.83 -0.28 3.82
N SER A 219 -32.53 -1.55 3.53
CA SER A 219 -32.83 -2.69 4.40
C SER A 219 -31.80 -3.80 4.19
N PRO A 220 -30.56 -3.60 4.62
CA PRO A 220 -29.50 -4.59 4.43
C PRO A 220 -29.77 -5.87 5.21
N VAL A 221 -29.28 -6.99 4.68
CA VAL A 221 -29.40 -8.31 5.29
C VAL A 221 -28.04 -8.78 5.78
N PHE A 222 -27.92 -9.11 7.06
CA PHE A 222 -26.72 -9.69 7.64
C PHE A 222 -26.47 -11.08 7.04
N LEU A 223 -25.24 -11.34 6.60
CA LEU A 223 -24.82 -12.60 5.98
C LEU A 223 -23.86 -13.41 6.86
N GLY A 224 -23.01 -12.75 7.63
CA GLY A 224 -22.07 -13.42 8.52
C GLY A 224 -21.06 -12.48 9.14
N SER A 225 -20.23 -13.01 10.05
CA SER A 225 -19.18 -12.26 10.73
C SER A 225 -18.03 -13.15 11.13
N LEU A 226 -16.87 -12.53 11.40
CA LEU A 226 -15.68 -13.19 11.94
C LEU A 226 -15.18 -12.43 13.16
N THR A 227 -15.14 -13.12 14.29
CA THR A 227 -14.56 -12.67 15.57
C THR A 227 -13.85 -13.84 16.25
N GLY A 228 -13.04 -13.59 17.25
CA GLY A 228 -12.37 -14.66 18.02
C GLY A 228 -11.20 -15.32 17.27
N TYR A 229 -10.61 -14.64 16.28
CA TYR A 229 -9.49 -15.14 15.50
C TYR A 229 -8.11 -14.78 16.13
N ALA A 230 -7.06 -15.46 15.68
CA ALA A 230 -5.70 -15.17 16.16
C ALA A 230 -5.26 -13.75 15.73
N PHE A 231 -4.66 -12.99 16.65
CA PHE A 231 -4.29 -11.58 16.46
C PHE A 231 -5.49 -10.69 16.13
N GLU A 232 -6.63 -10.95 16.75
CA GLU A 232 -7.78 -10.05 16.71
C GLU A 232 -7.47 -8.76 17.47
N GLY A 233 -7.81 -7.62 16.88
CA GLY A 233 -7.57 -6.31 17.46
C GLY A 233 -8.52 -5.26 16.92
N TYR A 234 -7.96 -4.15 16.42
CA TYR A 234 -8.72 -3.09 15.79
C TYR A 234 -8.86 -3.40 14.29
N ASN A 235 -9.94 -4.10 13.90
CA ASN A 235 -10.20 -4.46 12.51
C ASN A 235 -10.39 -3.20 11.67
N HIS A 236 -9.40 -2.91 10.82
CA HIS A 236 -9.22 -1.60 10.22
C HIS A 236 -9.74 -1.56 8.79
N SER A 237 -9.16 -2.34 7.91
CA SER A 237 -9.41 -2.29 6.47
C SER A 237 -9.31 -3.67 5.84
N GLY A 238 -9.81 -3.83 4.61
CA GLY A 238 -9.74 -5.10 3.92
C GLY A 238 -10.15 -5.01 2.45
N TRP A 239 -9.86 -6.09 1.71
CA TRP A 239 -10.16 -6.18 0.28
C TRP A 239 -10.50 -7.60 -0.14
N LEU A 240 -11.50 -7.77 -1.01
CA LEU A 240 -11.91 -9.07 -1.53
C LEU A 240 -11.03 -9.48 -2.71
N PHE A 241 -10.54 -10.72 -2.72
CA PHE A 241 -9.80 -11.28 -3.85
C PHE A 241 -10.68 -11.34 -5.11
N ASP A 242 -10.04 -11.36 -6.27
CA ASP A 242 -10.75 -11.46 -7.56
C ASP A 242 -11.53 -12.77 -7.70
N ASP A 243 -11.11 -13.83 -6.99
CA ASP A 243 -11.80 -15.12 -6.96
C ASP A 243 -13.18 -15.07 -6.25
N GLY A 244 -13.42 -14.01 -5.46
CA GLY A 244 -14.64 -13.81 -4.69
C GLY A 244 -14.82 -14.78 -3.51
N LYS A 245 -13.76 -15.51 -3.14
CA LYS A 245 -13.77 -16.53 -2.10
C LYS A 245 -12.87 -16.22 -0.92
N HIS A 246 -11.93 -15.29 -1.11
CA HIS A 246 -11.00 -14.89 -0.07
C HIS A 246 -11.10 -13.37 0.17
N TYR A 247 -10.90 -12.98 1.42
CA TYR A 247 -10.85 -11.60 1.86
C TYR A 247 -9.59 -11.38 2.69
N VAL A 248 -8.80 -10.36 2.37
CA VAL A 248 -7.69 -9.94 3.22
C VAL A 248 -8.15 -8.83 4.13
N MET A 249 -7.78 -8.89 5.40
CA MET A 249 -8.02 -7.81 6.36
C MET A 249 -6.81 -7.56 7.24
N SER A 250 -6.70 -6.33 7.75
CA SER A 250 -5.72 -5.95 8.77
C SER A 250 -6.38 -5.47 10.05
N ASP A 251 -5.77 -5.82 11.18
CA ASP A 251 -6.01 -5.17 12.46
C ASP A 251 -4.88 -4.18 12.70
N GLU A 252 -5.22 -2.90 12.88
CA GLU A 252 -4.26 -1.80 12.99
C GLU A 252 -3.59 -1.77 14.36
N ASN A 253 -2.89 -2.84 14.68
CA ASN A 253 -2.17 -3.02 15.93
C ASN A 253 -0.70 -3.34 15.68
N HIS A 254 0.17 -2.81 16.53
CA HIS A 254 1.60 -3.09 16.46
C HIS A 254 1.89 -4.60 16.47
N GLY A 255 2.59 -5.09 15.44
CA GLY A 255 3.04 -6.47 15.32
C GLY A 255 1.95 -7.47 14.91
N TYR A 256 0.75 -7.02 14.54
CA TYR A 256 -0.30 -7.91 14.06
C TYR A 256 -0.14 -8.14 12.56
N PRO A 257 -0.19 -9.42 12.12
CA PRO A 257 -0.14 -9.73 10.69
C PRO A 257 -1.50 -9.43 10.04
N MET A 258 -1.52 -9.24 8.73
CA MET A 258 -2.74 -9.34 7.94
C MET A 258 -3.28 -10.77 8.01
N LYS A 259 -4.60 -10.90 7.86
CA LYS A 259 -5.34 -12.19 7.83
C LYS A 259 -5.92 -12.36 6.43
N VAL A 260 -5.66 -13.51 5.82
CA VAL A 260 -6.40 -13.96 4.63
C VAL A 260 -7.49 -14.89 5.11
N CYS A 261 -8.73 -14.55 4.82
CA CYS A 261 -9.92 -15.27 5.25
C CYS A 261 -10.57 -15.99 4.06
N ASN A 262 -11.00 -17.22 4.26
CA ASN A 262 -11.94 -17.88 3.37
C ASN A 262 -13.34 -17.35 3.69
N VAL A 263 -14.01 -16.78 2.69
CA VAL A 263 -15.36 -16.18 2.79
C VAL A 263 -16.34 -16.87 1.82
N GLU A 264 -16.04 -18.08 1.34
CA GLU A 264 -16.90 -18.84 0.44
C GLU A 264 -18.20 -19.26 1.14
N ASP A 265 -18.12 -19.60 2.44
CA ASP A 265 -19.29 -19.76 3.32
C ASP A 265 -19.28 -18.63 4.38
N LEU A 266 -20.16 -17.66 4.23
CA LEU A 266 -20.23 -16.51 5.13
C LEU A 266 -20.78 -16.88 6.54
N ASN A 267 -21.36 -18.08 6.72
CA ASN A 267 -21.73 -18.58 8.04
C ASN A 267 -20.54 -19.24 8.79
N ASP A 268 -19.41 -19.50 8.07
CA ASP A 268 -18.22 -20.17 8.62
C ASP A 268 -16.96 -19.53 8.02
N ILE A 269 -16.73 -18.26 8.32
CA ILE A 269 -15.55 -17.51 7.84
C ILE A 269 -14.33 -17.95 8.64
N GLU A 270 -13.27 -18.38 7.95
CA GLU A 270 -12.04 -18.89 8.57
C GLU A 270 -10.79 -18.13 8.10
N VAL A 271 -9.86 -17.85 9.02
CA VAL A 271 -8.52 -17.37 8.67
C VAL A 271 -7.69 -18.53 8.14
N VAL A 272 -7.28 -18.48 6.87
CA VAL A 272 -6.53 -19.54 6.18
C VAL A 272 -5.03 -19.28 6.15
N SER A 273 -4.60 -18.02 6.22
CA SER A 273 -3.18 -17.67 6.32
C SER A 273 -2.97 -16.28 6.94
N HIS A 274 -1.70 -16.00 7.27
CA HIS A 274 -1.24 -14.71 7.75
C HIS A 274 -0.11 -14.19 6.86
N ALA A 275 -0.06 -12.87 6.67
CA ALA A 275 1.03 -12.22 5.95
C ALA A 275 1.55 -11.00 6.71
N SER A 276 2.86 -10.77 6.69
CA SER A 276 3.50 -9.61 7.31
C SER A 276 4.69 -9.12 6.49
N SER A 277 5.12 -7.87 6.70
CA SER A 277 6.34 -7.32 6.10
C SER A 277 7.59 -8.09 6.53
N GLY A 278 7.60 -8.56 7.79
CA GLY A 278 8.74 -9.23 8.40
C GLY A 278 9.92 -8.29 8.73
N VAL A 279 9.72 -6.98 8.68
CA VAL A 279 10.75 -5.96 8.92
C VAL A 279 11.02 -5.81 10.41
N ASP A 280 9.99 -5.47 11.19
CA ASP A 280 10.08 -5.25 12.63
C ASP A 280 8.93 -5.95 13.37
N PRO A 281 9.15 -6.42 14.61
CA PRO A 281 8.07 -7.01 15.43
C PRO A 281 6.89 -6.06 15.71
N ASN A 282 7.05 -4.76 15.53
CA ASN A 282 6.01 -3.76 15.74
C ASN A 282 5.45 -3.19 14.43
N SER A 283 5.79 -3.75 13.26
CA SER A 283 5.24 -3.32 11.97
C SER A 283 3.72 -3.40 11.96
N ILE A 284 3.07 -2.40 11.35
CA ILE A 284 1.61 -2.27 11.31
C ILE A 284 1.15 -2.17 9.85
N PRO A 285 0.36 -3.12 9.32
CA PRO A 285 -0.34 -2.94 8.06
C PRO A 285 -1.46 -1.91 8.24
N HIS A 286 -1.55 -0.93 7.32
CA HIS A 286 -2.61 0.08 7.35
C HIS A 286 -3.68 -0.21 6.29
N ASN A 287 -3.48 0.25 5.04
CA ASN A 287 -4.42 0.03 3.96
C ASN A 287 -3.92 -1.01 2.97
N GLN A 288 -4.84 -1.82 2.44
CA GLN A 288 -4.55 -2.85 1.45
C GLN A 288 -5.52 -2.80 0.27
N ILE A 289 -4.98 -2.97 -0.92
CA ILE A 289 -5.73 -3.07 -2.19
C ILE A 289 -5.22 -4.25 -3.00
N ILE A 290 -6.13 -4.99 -3.61
CA ILE A 290 -5.79 -6.11 -4.51
C ILE A 290 -6.00 -5.68 -5.96
N MET A 291 -5.04 -6.03 -6.81
CA MET A 291 -5.17 -5.98 -8.26
C MET A 291 -4.60 -7.27 -8.87
N GLY A 292 -5.45 -8.11 -9.41
CA GLY A 292 -5.10 -9.42 -9.94
C GLY A 292 -4.50 -10.35 -8.87
N ASP A 293 -3.35 -10.96 -9.15
CA ASP A 293 -2.64 -11.86 -8.23
C ASP A 293 -1.78 -11.12 -7.19
N TYR A 294 -1.94 -9.80 -7.02
CA TYR A 294 -1.07 -9.00 -6.16
C TYR A 294 -1.86 -8.18 -5.15
N LEU A 295 -1.36 -8.20 -3.91
CA LEU A 295 -1.82 -7.40 -2.79
C LEU A 295 -0.80 -6.29 -2.52
N TYR A 296 -1.25 -5.05 -2.59
CA TYR A 296 -0.48 -3.84 -2.31
C TYR A 296 -0.86 -3.32 -0.93
N VAL A 297 0.12 -3.07 -0.08
CA VAL A 297 -0.11 -2.67 1.31
C VAL A 297 0.74 -1.48 1.68
N SER A 298 0.13 -0.44 2.20
CA SER A 298 0.84 0.61 2.92
C SER A 298 1.09 0.14 4.35
N TYR A 299 2.37 -0.08 4.66
CA TYR A 299 2.83 -0.57 5.96
C TYR A 299 3.48 0.58 6.71
N TYR A 300 2.76 1.44 7.37
CA TYR A 300 3.28 2.60 8.09
C TYR A 300 4.81 2.81 7.97
N HIS A 301 5.60 2.36 8.96
CA HIS A 301 7.04 2.54 8.99
C HIS A 301 7.83 1.73 7.95
N ASP A 302 7.23 0.72 7.33
CA ASP A 302 7.91 -0.14 6.37
C ASP A 302 7.68 0.30 4.92
N GLY A 303 6.78 1.28 4.66
CA GLY A 303 6.49 1.78 3.33
C GLY A 303 5.53 0.90 2.52
N LEU A 304 5.75 0.79 1.20
CA LEU A 304 4.99 -0.09 0.33
C LEU A 304 5.49 -1.53 0.43
N PHE A 305 4.57 -2.47 0.64
CA PHE A 305 4.81 -3.91 0.45
C PHE A 305 3.88 -4.47 -0.61
N ILE A 306 4.43 -5.32 -1.47
CA ILE A 306 3.68 -6.03 -2.53
C ILE A 306 3.82 -7.53 -2.28
N PHE A 307 2.67 -8.20 -2.19
CA PHE A 307 2.62 -9.64 -1.98
C PHE A 307 1.99 -10.32 -3.19
N ASN A 308 2.53 -11.46 -3.58
CA ASN A 308 1.84 -12.39 -4.45
C ASN A 308 0.84 -13.21 -3.63
N ILE A 309 -0.41 -13.22 -4.09
CA ILE A 309 -1.55 -13.87 -3.46
C ILE A 309 -2.20 -14.92 -4.35
N SER A 310 -1.51 -15.37 -5.40
CA SER A 310 -2.01 -16.42 -6.30
C SER A 310 -2.28 -17.75 -5.59
N ASP A 311 -1.67 -17.96 -4.41
CA ASP A 311 -2.03 -18.98 -3.45
C ASP A 311 -2.41 -18.28 -2.13
N PRO A 312 -3.69 -18.19 -1.79
CA PRO A 312 -4.15 -17.50 -0.58
C PRO A 312 -3.68 -18.16 0.72
N THR A 313 -3.20 -19.41 0.66
CA THR A 313 -2.64 -20.13 1.81
C THR A 313 -1.13 -19.95 1.98
N ASP A 314 -0.43 -19.36 0.98
CA ASP A 314 1.02 -19.16 0.97
C ASP A 314 1.40 -17.80 0.35
N VAL A 315 0.98 -16.73 1.01
CA VAL A 315 1.21 -15.32 0.59
C VAL A 315 2.68 -14.96 0.69
N LYS A 316 3.25 -14.37 -0.37
CA LYS A 316 4.71 -14.08 -0.46
C LYS A 316 5.02 -12.66 -0.87
N VAL A 317 5.92 -12.01 -0.14
CA VAL A 317 6.48 -10.72 -0.56
C VAL A 317 7.18 -10.87 -1.91
N CYS A 318 6.89 -9.98 -2.86
CA CYS A 318 7.54 -9.91 -4.16
C CYS A 318 8.18 -8.55 -4.46
N GLY A 319 7.91 -7.54 -3.66
CA GLY A 319 8.56 -6.23 -3.75
C GLY A 319 8.24 -5.36 -2.54
N TYR A 320 9.10 -4.38 -2.27
CA TYR A 320 8.85 -3.35 -1.27
C TYR A 320 9.64 -2.06 -1.58
N TYR A 321 9.18 -0.95 -1.01
CA TYR A 321 9.84 0.34 -1.03
C TYR A 321 9.61 1.05 0.30
N ASP A 322 10.69 1.20 1.10
CA ASP A 322 10.64 1.89 2.38
C ASP A 322 10.56 3.42 2.17
N THR A 323 9.55 4.08 2.73
CA THR A 323 9.39 5.54 2.69
C THR A 323 9.79 6.22 3.98
N TYR A 324 9.95 5.46 5.08
CA TYR A 324 10.21 5.97 6.42
C TYR A 324 11.61 5.59 6.91
N LEU A 325 12.57 6.50 6.79
CA LEU A 325 13.99 6.27 7.12
C LEU A 325 14.33 6.10 8.61
N PRO A 326 13.58 6.67 9.60
CA PRO A 326 13.84 6.39 11.00
C PRO A 326 13.58 4.91 11.36
N SER A 327 14.40 4.34 12.22
CA SER A 327 14.26 2.94 12.67
C SER A 327 13.26 2.75 13.83
N ASP A 328 12.47 3.76 14.14
CA ASP A 328 11.52 3.75 15.26
C ASP A 328 10.13 3.32 14.76
N HIS A 329 9.61 2.21 15.29
CA HIS A 329 8.26 1.68 15.02
C HIS A 329 7.30 1.88 16.20
N ALA A 330 7.56 2.88 17.06
CA ALA A 330 6.79 3.07 18.30
C ALA A 330 5.48 3.84 18.16
N SER A 331 5.16 4.37 16.95
CA SER A 331 4.02 5.26 16.70
C SER A 331 3.40 4.94 15.34
N TYR A 332 2.42 5.72 14.91
CA TYR A 332 1.81 5.66 13.58
C TYR A 332 2.47 6.71 12.69
N ARG A 333 3.35 6.30 11.78
CA ARG A 333 4.12 7.16 10.87
C ARG A 333 4.50 6.40 9.60
N GLY A 334 4.79 7.14 8.53
CA GLY A 334 5.21 6.57 7.26
C GLY A 334 4.05 6.38 6.28
N ALA A 335 4.00 5.25 5.57
CA ALA A 335 3.03 5.01 4.52
C ALA A 335 1.59 4.90 5.05
N TRP A 336 0.67 5.65 4.42
CA TRP A 336 -0.74 5.73 4.82
C TRP A 336 -1.66 4.98 3.85
N GLY A 337 -1.73 5.42 2.60
CA GLY A 337 -2.60 4.87 1.58
C GLY A 337 -1.83 4.35 0.38
N VAL A 338 -2.44 3.45 -0.40
CA VAL A 338 -1.89 2.86 -1.61
C VAL A 338 -2.95 2.80 -2.71
N TYR A 339 -2.56 3.07 -3.97
CA TYR A 339 -3.49 2.99 -5.11
C TYR A 339 -2.78 2.39 -6.34
N PRO A 340 -3.16 1.17 -6.79
CA PRO A 340 -2.45 0.45 -7.86
C PRO A 340 -3.13 0.51 -9.24
N PHE A 341 -4.27 1.20 -9.42
CA PHE A 341 -5.10 1.03 -10.62
C PHE A 341 -4.77 1.95 -11.81
N LEU A 342 -3.66 2.72 -11.77
CA LEU A 342 -3.21 3.56 -12.88
C LEU A 342 -2.21 2.85 -13.81
N GLY A 343 -2.64 1.73 -14.38
CA GLY A 343 -1.81 0.88 -15.23
C GLY A 343 -1.16 -0.29 -14.50
N PRO A 344 -0.49 -1.19 -15.22
CA PRO A 344 -0.03 -2.46 -14.64
C PRO A 344 1.22 -2.33 -13.76
N ASP A 345 1.98 -1.25 -13.87
CA ASP A 345 3.31 -1.08 -13.31
C ASP A 345 3.48 0.18 -12.44
N LYS A 346 2.43 1.02 -12.36
CA LYS A 346 2.43 2.26 -11.59
C LYS A 346 1.63 2.10 -10.30
N VAL A 347 2.25 2.39 -9.16
CA VAL A 347 1.60 2.45 -7.85
C VAL A 347 1.76 3.82 -7.25
N LEU A 348 0.67 4.39 -6.75
CA LEU A 348 0.69 5.58 -5.93
C LEU A 348 0.74 5.17 -4.46
N LEU A 349 1.51 5.90 -3.68
CA LEU A 349 1.59 5.72 -2.23
C LEU A 349 1.61 7.10 -1.57
N SER A 350 0.87 7.29 -0.50
CA SER A 350 1.04 8.42 0.39
C SER A 350 1.85 8.03 1.61
N ASP A 351 2.71 8.95 2.04
CA ASP A 351 3.43 8.87 3.30
C ASP A 351 3.10 10.08 4.15
N MET A 352 2.80 9.84 5.41
CA MET A 352 2.31 10.85 6.37
C MET A 352 3.23 12.06 6.50
N GLN A 353 4.55 11.87 6.36
CA GLN A 353 5.56 12.92 6.55
C GLN A 353 6.21 13.36 5.24
N SER A 354 6.38 12.45 4.27
CA SER A 354 7.16 12.67 3.05
C SER A 354 6.34 12.75 1.76
N GLY A 355 5.00 12.61 1.83
CA GLY A 355 4.07 13.02 0.79
C GLY A 355 3.76 11.97 -0.27
N LEU A 356 3.63 12.42 -1.51
CA LEU A 356 3.27 11.56 -2.65
C LEU A 356 4.48 10.81 -3.17
N TYR A 357 4.32 9.50 -3.34
CA TYR A 357 5.24 8.65 -4.11
C TYR A 357 4.53 8.07 -5.32
N VAL A 358 5.20 8.11 -6.47
CA VAL A 358 4.85 7.34 -7.67
C VAL A 358 5.95 6.31 -7.86
N LEU A 359 5.58 5.05 -7.86
CA LEU A 359 6.49 3.91 -7.82
C LEU A 359 6.30 3.03 -9.05
N ASP A 360 7.41 2.57 -9.65
CA ASP A 360 7.44 1.53 -10.68
C ASP A 360 7.60 0.16 -10.02
N VAL A 361 6.62 -0.70 -10.23
CA VAL A 361 6.54 -2.04 -9.63
C VAL A 361 6.76 -3.17 -10.64
N THR A 362 7.19 -2.85 -11.85
CA THR A 362 7.40 -3.81 -12.96
C THR A 362 8.19 -5.04 -12.53
N ASN A 363 9.26 -4.85 -11.75
CA ASN A 363 10.11 -5.96 -11.31
C ASN A 363 9.42 -6.83 -10.26
N ALA A 364 8.60 -6.26 -9.37
CA ALA A 364 7.83 -6.99 -8.38
C ALA A 364 6.78 -7.90 -9.04
N LEU A 365 6.07 -7.40 -10.04
CA LEU A 365 5.05 -8.15 -10.78
C LEU A 365 5.65 -9.25 -11.66
N ASN A 366 6.85 -9.03 -12.19
CA ASN A 366 7.58 -10.03 -12.96
C ASN A 366 8.30 -11.07 -12.09
N TYR A 367 8.43 -10.83 -10.77
CA TYR A 367 9.16 -11.69 -9.86
C TYR A 367 8.65 -13.13 -9.86
N ASN A 368 7.34 -13.35 -9.93
CA ASN A 368 6.75 -14.68 -9.99
C ASN A 368 6.90 -15.39 -11.34
N ASN A 369 6.99 -14.65 -12.45
CA ASN A 369 7.34 -15.24 -13.73
C ASN A 369 8.79 -15.74 -13.74
N ILE A 370 9.67 -15.08 -12.96
CA ILE A 370 11.04 -15.54 -12.74
C ILE A 370 11.06 -16.75 -11.79
N VAL A 371 10.19 -16.77 -10.75
CA VAL A 371 10.13 -17.85 -9.75
C VAL A 371 9.40 -19.09 -10.25
N LYS A 372 8.40 -18.97 -11.13
CA LYS A 372 7.73 -20.12 -11.77
C LYS A 372 8.66 -20.98 -12.63
N ASN A 373 9.80 -20.42 -13.01
CA ASN A 373 10.87 -21.16 -13.72
C ASN A 373 11.99 -21.63 -12.78
N TYR A 374 11.69 -22.04 -11.55
CA TYR A 374 12.68 -22.62 -10.66
C TYR A 374 13.44 -23.76 -11.36
N ILE A 375 14.77 -23.64 -11.42
CA ILE A 375 15.63 -24.82 -11.57
C ILE A 375 15.48 -25.59 -10.26
N LYS A 376 14.57 -26.56 -10.21
CA LYS A 376 14.50 -27.48 -9.07
C LYS A 376 15.87 -28.08 -8.87
N GLY A 377 16.49 -27.83 -7.73
CA GLY A 377 17.70 -28.53 -7.31
C GLY A 377 19.01 -27.75 -7.34
N ILE A 378 19.02 -26.41 -7.58
CA ILE A 378 20.25 -25.64 -7.33
C ILE A 378 20.54 -25.68 -5.82
N LYS A 379 21.80 -26.01 -5.50
CA LYS A 379 22.32 -25.96 -4.13
C LYS A 379 23.64 -25.18 -4.13
N VAL A 380 23.77 -24.29 -3.17
CA VAL A 380 25.04 -23.62 -2.87
C VAL A 380 25.43 -24.02 -1.46
N TYR A 381 26.58 -24.68 -1.33
CA TYR A 381 27.03 -25.24 -0.06
C TYR A 381 28.58 -25.25 0.06
N PRO A 382 29.11 -25.15 1.27
CA PRO A 382 28.44 -24.81 2.52
C PRO A 382 27.92 -23.37 2.51
N ASN A 383 26.85 -23.09 3.26
CA ASN A 383 26.37 -21.75 3.54
C ASN A 383 25.95 -21.66 5.01
N PRO A 384 26.66 -20.90 5.89
CA PRO A 384 27.82 -20.05 5.57
C PRO A 384 29.07 -20.82 5.08
N ALA A 385 29.90 -20.13 4.28
CA ALA A 385 31.12 -20.68 3.69
C ALA A 385 32.37 -20.16 4.41
N SER A 386 33.39 -21.03 4.53
CA SER A 386 34.74 -20.68 4.98
C SER A 386 35.76 -20.92 3.88
N GLY A 387 35.81 -20.01 2.89
CA GLY A 387 36.81 -20.04 1.83
C GLY A 387 36.37 -20.67 0.53
N GLN A 388 35.58 -21.74 0.52
CA GLN A 388 35.13 -22.42 -0.72
C GLN A 388 33.63 -22.70 -0.70
N ILE A 389 32.98 -22.51 -1.85
CA ILE A 389 31.59 -22.91 -2.09
C ILE A 389 31.51 -23.86 -3.30
N ASN A 390 30.53 -24.75 -3.27
CA ASN A 390 30.12 -25.55 -4.41
C ASN A 390 28.73 -25.10 -4.86
N ILE A 391 28.57 -25.00 -6.17
CA ILE A 391 27.29 -24.64 -6.81
C ILE A 391 26.85 -25.86 -7.62
N ASP A 392 25.81 -26.55 -7.17
CA ASP A 392 25.19 -27.66 -7.89
C ASP A 392 23.95 -27.14 -8.62
N ILE A 393 24.01 -27.09 -9.94
CA ILE A 393 22.90 -26.61 -10.79
C ILE A 393 21.87 -27.71 -11.10
N GLY A 394 22.01 -28.89 -10.49
CA GLY A 394 21.08 -30.00 -10.65
C GLY A 394 21.16 -30.72 -12.02
N ASN A 395 20.21 -31.61 -12.29
CA ASN A 395 20.13 -32.38 -13.55
C ASN A 395 19.28 -31.67 -14.62
N ASN A 396 19.26 -30.37 -14.66
CA ASN A 396 18.43 -29.66 -15.63
C ASN A 396 19.13 -29.59 -17.00
N GLU A 397 18.40 -29.87 -18.08
CA GLU A 397 18.81 -29.61 -19.46
C GLU A 397 18.81 -28.11 -19.80
N ILE A 398 19.41 -27.30 -18.92
CA ILE A 398 19.52 -25.87 -19.08
C ILE A 398 20.83 -25.60 -19.76
N GLY A 399 20.79 -24.81 -20.83
CA GLY A 399 22.01 -24.36 -21.51
C GLY A 399 23.00 -23.70 -20.55
N PRO A 400 24.08 -23.09 -21.03
CA PRO A 400 25.13 -22.55 -20.18
C PRO A 400 24.54 -21.55 -19.17
N VAL A 401 24.84 -21.79 -17.89
CA VAL A 401 24.38 -20.97 -16.74
C VAL A 401 25.48 -19.95 -16.42
N LYS A 402 25.13 -18.67 -16.36
CA LYS A 402 26.04 -17.63 -15.86
C LYS A 402 25.84 -17.45 -14.36
N LEU A 403 26.97 -17.38 -13.65
CA LEU A 403 27.07 -17.03 -12.25
C LEU A 403 27.60 -15.60 -12.14
N LYS A 404 26.95 -14.76 -11.34
CA LYS A 404 27.46 -13.49 -10.88
C LYS A 404 27.42 -13.42 -9.36
N LEU A 405 28.45 -12.85 -8.76
CA LEU A 405 28.52 -12.58 -7.33
C LEU A 405 28.60 -11.07 -7.11
N TYR A 406 27.79 -10.55 -6.22
CA TYR A 406 27.75 -9.14 -5.86
C TYR A 406 27.97 -8.96 -4.36
N ASN A 407 28.57 -7.83 -3.95
CA ASN A 407 28.62 -7.43 -2.56
C ASN A 407 27.27 -6.82 -2.13
N VAL A 408 27.16 -6.48 -0.84
CA VAL A 408 25.96 -5.83 -0.24
C VAL A 408 25.61 -4.48 -0.87
N SER A 409 26.55 -3.84 -1.57
CA SER A 409 26.33 -2.56 -2.26
C SER A 409 25.97 -2.75 -3.74
N GLY A 410 25.71 -3.98 -4.18
CA GLY A 410 25.38 -4.30 -5.57
C GLY A 410 26.55 -4.29 -6.56
N HIS A 411 27.81 -4.11 -6.11
CA HIS A 411 28.96 -4.18 -7.01
C HIS A 411 29.28 -5.62 -7.41
N LEU A 412 29.45 -5.85 -8.71
CA LEU A 412 29.86 -7.14 -9.26
C LEU A 412 31.27 -7.49 -8.76
N LEU A 413 31.41 -8.58 -8.03
CA LEU A 413 32.67 -9.12 -7.51
C LEU A 413 33.27 -10.17 -8.44
N TYR A 414 32.41 -10.99 -9.06
CA TYR A 414 32.85 -12.10 -9.89
C TYR A 414 31.77 -12.51 -10.90
N GLU A 415 32.19 -12.91 -12.10
CA GLU A 415 31.31 -13.48 -13.13
C GLU A 415 31.97 -14.70 -13.77
N LYS A 416 31.19 -15.78 -13.96
CA LYS A 416 31.65 -17.01 -14.64
C LYS A 416 30.51 -17.73 -15.33
N THR A 417 30.78 -18.32 -16.49
CA THR A 417 29.85 -19.30 -17.08
C THR A 417 30.13 -20.67 -16.49
N LEU A 418 29.14 -21.32 -15.91
CA LEU A 418 29.24 -22.64 -15.35
C LEU A 418 29.10 -23.67 -16.47
N SER A 419 30.09 -24.57 -16.58
CA SER A 419 30.16 -25.59 -17.62
C SER A 419 29.84 -26.99 -17.11
N ASN A 420 29.90 -27.17 -15.77
CA ASN A 420 29.69 -28.45 -15.11
C ASN A 420 28.46 -28.39 -14.21
N ARG A 421 27.86 -29.54 -13.95
CA ARG A 421 26.76 -29.66 -12.99
C ARG A 421 27.11 -29.14 -11.61
N ILE A 422 28.31 -29.43 -11.14
CA ILE A 422 28.83 -28.92 -9.86
C ILE A 422 30.10 -28.14 -10.16
N GLU A 423 30.14 -26.89 -9.76
CA GLU A 423 31.29 -26.00 -9.85
C GLU A 423 31.74 -25.59 -8.46
N SER A 424 33.06 -25.68 -8.21
CA SER A 424 33.67 -25.22 -6.96
C SER A 424 34.32 -23.86 -7.16
N LEU A 425 34.09 -22.96 -6.22
CA LEU A 425 34.62 -21.60 -6.24
C LEU A 425 35.38 -21.32 -4.95
N ASP A 426 36.64 -20.86 -5.10
CA ASP A 426 37.48 -20.45 -3.99
C ASP A 426 37.28 -18.94 -3.72
N LEU A 427 36.50 -18.63 -2.68
CA LEU A 427 36.18 -17.25 -2.28
C LEU A 427 37.41 -16.55 -1.67
N GLY A 428 38.33 -17.31 -1.06
CA GLY A 428 39.58 -16.80 -0.49
C GLY A 428 40.52 -16.27 -1.58
N HIS A 429 40.64 -17.02 -2.69
CA HIS A 429 41.41 -16.59 -3.85
C HIS A 429 40.83 -15.37 -4.56
N LEU A 430 39.49 -15.23 -4.53
CA LEU A 430 38.78 -14.07 -5.07
C LEU A 430 38.71 -12.89 -4.09
N ASN A 431 39.28 -13.05 -2.89
CA ASN A 431 39.26 -12.05 -1.82
C ASN A 431 37.85 -11.59 -1.43
N ILE A 432 36.86 -12.49 -1.54
CA ILE A 432 35.46 -12.24 -1.22
C ILE A 432 35.23 -12.55 0.27
N LYS A 433 34.71 -11.56 1.01
CA LYS A 433 34.41 -11.65 2.44
C LYS A 433 33.04 -11.03 2.73
N GLY A 434 32.36 -11.56 3.74
CA GLY A 434 31.07 -11.04 4.21
C GLY A 434 29.88 -11.59 3.43
N LEU A 435 28.75 -10.90 3.48
CA LEU A 435 27.53 -11.28 2.76
C LEU A 435 27.69 -11.07 1.25
N VAL A 436 27.38 -12.10 0.47
CA VAL A 436 27.47 -12.09 -0.98
C VAL A 436 26.15 -12.52 -1.59
N PHE A 437 25.65 -11.78 -2.57
CA PHE A 437 24.52 -12.16 -3.39
C PHE A 437 25.01 -12.96 -4.59
N CYS A 438 24.39 -14.11 -4.83
CA CYS A 438 24.69 -14.98 -5.95
C CYS A 438 23.54 -14.97 -6.94
N GLU A 439 23.79 -14.45 -8.13
CA GLU A 439 22.86 -14.50 -9.26
C GLU A 439 23.27 -15.63 -10.20
N LEU A 440 22.31 -16.51 -10.53
CA LEU A 440 22.48 -17.60 -11.49
C LEU A 440 21.43 -17.46 -12.57
N TYR A 441 21.85 -17.25 -13.82
CA TYR A 441 20.91 -17.17 -14.94
C TYR A 441 21.38 -17.98 -16.14
N SER A 442 20.42 -18.63 -16.83
CA SER A 442 20.67 -19.25 -18.12
C SER A 442 20.47 -18.20 -19.22
N LEU A 443 21.10 -18.36 -20.38
CA LEU A 443 20.83 -17.52 -21.54
C LEU A 443 19.37 -17.64 -22.04
N LYS A 444 18.59 -18.51 -21.42
CA LYS A 444 17.14 -18.66 -21.65
C LYS A 444 16.27 -18.13 -20.49
N ASP A 445 16.82 -18.04 -19.24
CA ASP A 445 16.05 -17.61 -18.04
C ASP A 445 16.97 -17.08 -16.92
N ILE A 446 16.67 -15.95 -16.27
CA ILE A 446 17.45 -15.30 -15.18
C ILE A 446 17.04 -15.83 -13.80
N LYS A 447 17.99 -16.05 -12.87
CA LYS A 447 17.72 -16.51 -11.47
C LYS A 447 18.71 -15.98 -10.44
N VAL A 448 18.22 -15.56 -9.25
CA VAL A 448 19.02 -15.00 -8.15
C VAL A 448 18.97 -15.88 -6.89
N HIS A 449 20.10 -16.17 -6.26
CA HIS A 449 20.22 -16.86 -4.98
C HIS A 449 21.07 -16.06 -3.97
N ARG A 450 20.71 -16.10 -2.70
CA ARG A 450 21.39 -15.40 -1.61
C ARG A 450 22.35 -16.34 -0.87
N ILE A 451 23.60 -15.93 -0.68
CA ILE A 451 24.63 -16.68 0.07
C ILE A 451 25.05 -15.86 1.28
N LYS A 452 25.05 -16.47 2.48
CA LYS A 452 25.71 -15.94 3.68
C LYS A 452 27.10 -16.57 3.79
N SER A 453 28.14 -15.76 3.78
CA SER A 453 29.52 -16.19 4.05
C SER A 453 30.00 -15.74 5.43
#